data_a51ed6b543d0b6d8ecac284e8582b389
#
_entry.id   a51ed6b543d0b6d8ecac284e8582b389
#
_cell.length_a   1.000
_cell.length_b   1.000
_cell.length_c   1.000
_cell.angle_alpha   90.00
_cell.angle_beta   90.00
_cell.angle_gamma   90.00
#
_symmetry.space_group_name_H-M   'P 1'
#
loop_
_entity.id
_entity.type
_entity.pdbx_description
1 polymer ?
#
loop_
_entity_poly.entity_id
_entity_poly.type
_entity_poly.pdbx_seq_one_letter_code
_entity_poly.pdbx_strand_id
1 'polypeptide(L)'
;FNYQKNQLFLLKVLKKMPNKYKLIFIGSGPDKDNVQKKAEKLGLKNRVIFTGTVYNVPEYLSAIDIFCLPSRFEGQPFVVIEASANGLPVILSNNVSKEVNLTGKLNFIELNIEKWVKEIKSLQLLDRCQESRDNKEKLAMNGYDILKNNNDLYEVYKESMRE
;
A
#
# COMPACT_ATOMS: atom_id res chain seq x y z
N PHE A 1 -8.33 -3.27 -10.07
CA PHE A 1 -8.90 -4.56 -9.64
C PHE A 1 -8.59 -5.62 -10.68
N ASN A 2 -7.76 -6.58 -10.31
CA ASN A 2 -7.36 -7.70 -11.16
C ASN A 2 -6.90 -8.90 -10.32
N TYR A 3 -6.66 -10.04 -10.98
CA TYR A 3 -6.17 -11.27 -10.36
C TYR A 3 -4.89 -11.07 -9.54
N GLN A 4 -3.95 -10.27 -10.04
CA GLN A 4 -2.65 -9.98 -9.41
C GLN A 4 -2.83 -9.33 -8.04
N LYS A 5 -3.66 -8.28 -7.92
CA LYS A 5 -3.87 -7.49 -6.71
C LYS A 5 -4.70 -8.21 -5.63
N ASN A 6 -5.47 -9.26 -5.99
CA ASN A 6 -6.12 -10.20 -5.08
C ASN A 6 -7.05 -9.55 -4.02
N GLN A 7 -7.85 -8.57 -4.42
CA GLN A 7 -8.76 -7.85 -3.51
C GLN A 7 -9.75 -8.76 -2.78
N LEU A 8 -10.14 -9.88 -3.41
CA LEU A 8 -11.03 -10.89 -2.80
C LEU A 8 -10.47 -11.48 -1.49
N PHE A 9 -9.14 -11.54 -1.36
CA PHE A 9 -8.50 -12.01 -0.14
C PHE A 9 -8.80 -11.07 1.03
N LEU A 10 -8.70 -9.74 0.84
CA LEU A 10 -9.01 -8.76 1.89
C LEU A 10 -10.47 -8.79 2.33
N LEU A 11 -11.42 -9.12 1.44
CA LEU A 11 -12.81 -9.32 1.85
C LEU A 11 -12.96 -10.50 2.82
N LYS A 12 -12.20 -11.59 2.59
CA LYS A 12 -12.20 -12.75 3.50
C LYS A 12 -11.56 -12.41 4.86
N VAL A 13 -10.48 -11.63 4.84
CA VAL A 13 -9.85 -11.10 6.07
C VAL A 13 -10.85 -10.22 6.82
N LEU A 14 -11.45 -9.22 6.15
CA LEU A 14 -12.42 -8.30 6.76
C LEU A 14 -13.62 -9.02 7.38
N LYS A 15 -14.08 -10.12 6.77
CA LYS A 15 -15.19 -10.94 7.31
C LYS A 15 -14.88 -11.51 8.69
N LYS A 16 -13.59 -11.77 9.00
CA LYS A 16 -13.12 -12.27 10.31
C LYS A 16 -12.72 -11.16 11.28
N MET A 17 -12.71 -9.91 10.82
CA MET A 17 -12.39 -8.76 11.66
C MET A 17 -13.63 -8.22 12.39
N PRO A 18 -13.46 -7.65 13.61
CA PRO A 18 -14.53 -6.94 14.31
C PRO A 18 -15.21 -5.86 13.46
N ASN A 19 -16.48 -5.54 13.76
CA ASN A 19 -17.28 -4.62 12.95
C ASN A 19 -16.74 -3.19 12.86
N LYS A 20 -15.89 -2.77 13.78
CA LYS A 20 -15.24 -1.45 13.73
C LYS A 20 -14.29 -1.27 12.54
N TYR A 21 -13.76 -2.37 11.98
CA TYR A 21 -12.86 -2.30 10.83
C TYR A 21 -13.65 -2.09 9.54
N LYS A 22 -13.15 -1.17 8.73
CA LYS A 22 -13.64 -0.87 7.38
C LYS A 22 -12.53 -1.09 6.38
N LEU A 23 -12.88 -1.32 5.13
CA LEU A 23 -11.94 -1.51 4.03
C LEU A 23 -12.27 -0.50 2.92
N ILE A 24 -11.25 0.19 2.46
CA ILE A 24 -11.38 1.07 1.30
C ILE A 24 -10.57 0.49 0.14
N PHE A 25 -11.20 0.36 -1.00
CA PHE A 25 -10.56 0.00 -2.25
C PHE A 25 -10.49 1.22 -3.17
N ILE A 26 -9.29 1.61 -3.53
CA ILE A 26 -9.00 2.75 -4.40
C ILE A 26 -8.61 2.23 -5.78
N GLY A 27 -9.22 2.77 -6.83
CA GLY A 27 -8.94 2.41 -8.21
C GLY A 27 -10.07 1.68 -8.92
N SER A 28 -9.78 1.22 -10.13
CA SER A 28 -10.68 0.49 -11.02
C SER A 28 -9.97 -0.74 -11.60
N GLY A 29 -10.68 -1.51 -12.41
CA GLY A 29 -10.15 -2.68 -13.10
C GLY A 29 -11.21 -3.74 -13.39
N PRO A 30 -10.88 -4.75 -14.21
CA PRO A 30 -11.85 -5.72 -14.74
C PRO A 30 -12.58 -6.51 -13.66
N ASP A 31 -11.94 -6.77 -12.52
CA ASP A 31 -12.53 -7.58 -11.44
C ASP A 31 -13.37 -6.77 -10.43
N LYS A 32 -13.55 -5.45 -10.62
CA LYS A 32 -14.23 -4.59 -9.64
C LYS A 32 -15.64 -5.08 -9.32
N ASP A 33 -16.44 -5.36 -10.34
CA ASP A 33 -17.83 -5.80 -10.16
C ASP A 33 -17.92 -7.15 -9.43
N ASN A 34 -17.00 -8.06 -9.72
CA ASN A 34 -16.90 -9.34 -9.02
C ASN A 34 -16.59 -9.15 -7.53
N VAL A 35 -15.65 -8.23 -7.22
CA VAL A 35 -15.28 -7.91 -5.83
C VAL A 35 -16.47 -7.26 -5.09
N GLN A 36 -17.23 -6.36 -5.74
CA GLN A 36 -18.42 -5.74 -5.16
C GLN A 36 -19.51 -6.76 -4.86
N LYS A 37 -19.86 -7.60 -5.83
CA LYS A 37 -20.84 -8.69 -5.63
C LYS A 37 -20.41 -9.64 -4.51
N LYS A 38 -19.11 -9.92 -4.39
CA LYS A 38 -18.59 -10.77 -3.30
C LYS A 38 -18.69 -10.09 -1.95
N ALA A 39 -18.43 -8.78 -1.84
CA ALA A 39 -18.61 -8.02 -0.61
C ALA A 39 -20.06 -8.05 -0.12
N GLU A 40 -21.03 -7.90 -1.02
CA GLU A 40 -22.46 -8.00 -0.72
C GLU A 40 -22.84 -9.41 -0.22
N LYS A 41 -22.42 -10.47 -0.95
CA LYS A 41 -22.67 -11.87 -0.57
C LYS A 41 -22.07 -12.22 0.80
N LEU A 42 -21.00 -11.55 1.23
CA LEU A 42 -20.37 -11.73 2.53
C LEU A 42 -21.03 -10.88 3.63
N GLY A 43 -22.02 -10.04 3.31
CA GLY A 43 -22.66 -9.11 4.24
C GLY A 43 -21.77 -7.93 4.64
N LEU A 44 -20.82 -7.54 3.76
CA LEU A 44 -19.84 -6.51 4.06
C LEU A 44 -20.17 -5.15 3.42
N LYS A 45 -21.36 -4.97 2.80
CA LYS A 45 -21.74 -3.78 2.05
C LYS A 45 -21.47 -2.47 2.83
N ASN A 46 -21.79 -2.43 4.11
CA ASN A 46 -21.62 -1.24 4.96
C ASN A 46 -20.21 -1.09 5.56
N ARG A 47 -19.30 -2.01 5.23
CA ARG A 47 -17.90 -2.02 5.72
C ARG A 47 -16.87 -1.87 4.63
N VAL A 48 -17.28 -1.84 3.36
CA VAL A 48 -16.38 -1.72 2.20
C VAL A 48 -16.75 -0.49 1.39
N ILE A 49 -15.77 0.33 1.11
CA ILE A 49 -15.89 1.54 0.29
C ILE A 49 -15.13 1.31 -1.01
N PHE A 50 -15.74 1.62 -2.14
CA PHE A 50 -15.15 1.56 -3.47
C PHE A 50 -15.12 2.99 -4.06
N THR A 51 -13.94 3.60 -4.14
CA THR A 51 -13.82 4.99 -4.61
C THR A 51 -13.85 5.12 -6.13
N GLY A 52 -13.49 4.05 -6.87
CA GLY A 52 -13.11 4.17 -8.26
C GLY A 52 -11.72 4.80 -8.40
N THR A 53 -11.38 5.27 -9.60
CA THR A 53 -10.13 5.99 -9.87
C THR A 53 -10.19 7.37 -9.21
N VAL A 54 -9.12 7.74 -8.52
CA VAL A 54 -8.97 9.03 -7.83
C VAL A 54 -7.65 9.68 -8.24
N TYR A 55 -7.56 11.02 -8.18
CA TYR A 55 -6.35 11.78 -8.48
C TYR A 55 -5.58 12.22 -7.22
N ASN A 56 -6.25 12.20 -6.07
CA ASN A 56 -5.74 12.67 -4.78
C ASN A 56 -5.37 11.50 -3.84
N VAL A 57 -4.64 10.51 -4.33
CA VAL A 57 -4.22 9.31 -3.57
C VAL A 57 -3.60 9.65 -2.21
N PRO A 58 -2.74 10.70 -2.07
CA PRO A 58 -2.15 11.07 -0.77
C PRO A 58 -3.18 11.41 0.32
N GLU A 59 -4.32 12.01 -0.04
CA GLU A 59 -5.40 12.31 0.92
C GLU A 59 -6.05 11.02 1.44
N TYR A 60 -6.29 10.06 0.55
CA TYR A 60 -6.82 8.73 0.95
C TYR A 60 -5.82 7.97 1.83
N LEU A 61 -4.52 8.00 1.49
CA LEU A 61 -3.49 7.43 2.35
C LEU A 61 -3.47 8.13 3.72
N SER A 62 -3.73 9.43 3.76
CA SER A 62 -3.82 10.18 5.02
C SER A 62 -5.04 9.82 5.86
N ALA A 63 -6.11 9.32 5.26
CA ALA A 63 -7.37 9.00 5.92
C ALA A 63 -7.47 7.56 6.44
N ILE A 64 -6.52 6.67 6.12
CA ILE A 64 -6.51 5.27 6.54
C ILE A 64 -5.48 5.01 7.63
N ASP A 65 -5.64 3.93 8.36
CA ASP A 65 -4.77 3.54 9.48
C ASP A 65 -3.72 2.49 9.09
N ILE A 66 -3.99 1.66 8.09
CA ILE A 66 -3.15 0.54 7.66
C ILE A 66 -3.24 0.38 6.15
N PHE A 67 -2.11 0.22 5.48
CA PHE A 67 -2.07 -0.15 4.07
C PHE A 67 -1.86 -1.66 3.90
N CYS A 68 -2.69 -2.30 3.08
CA CYS A 68 -2.67 -3.76 2.85
C CYS A 68 -2.53 -4.07 1.35
N LEU A 69 -1.50 -4.84 0.96
CA LEU A 69 -1.29 -5.29 -0.42
C LEU A 69 -1.17 -6.81 -0.48
N PRO A 70 -2.27 -7.57 -0.69
CA PRO A 70 -2.28 -9.03 -0.74
C PRO A 70 -1.96 -9.57 -2.14
N SER A 71 -1.13 -8.89 -2.89
CA SER A 71 -0.81 -9.25 -4.27
C SER A 71 -0.26 -10.66 -4.38
N ARG A 72 -0.61 -11.36 -5.46
CA ARG A 72 -0.10 -12.70 -5.76
C ARG A 72 1.34 -12.66 -6.27
N PHE A 73 1.73 -11.56 -6.87
CA PHE A 73 3.08 -11.25 -7.33
C PHE A 73 3.20 -9.75 -7.60
N GLU A 74 4.32 -9.16 -7.25
CA GLU A 74 4.69 -7.77 -7.53
C GLU A 74 6.21 -7.65 -7.54
N GLY A 75 6.74 -6.88 -8.47
CA GLY A 75 8.13 -6.42 -8.44
C GLY A 75 8.26 -5.24 -7.46
N GLN A 76 7.98 -4.05 -7.95
CA GLN A 76 8.13 -2.82 -7.18
C GLN A 76 6.84 -1.97 -7.21
N PRO A 77 5.88 -2.25 -6.31
CA PRO A 77 4.62 -1.51 -6.26
C PRO A 77 4.85 -0.12 -5.66
N PHE A 78 4.83 0.94 -6.49
CA PHE A 78 5.03 2.34 -6.05
C PHE A 78 4.07 2.78 -4.94
N VAL A 79 2.85 2.25 -4.93
CA VAL A 79 1.87 2.57 -3.88
C VAL A 79 2.34 2.16 -2.48
N VAL A 80 3.26 1.19 -2.36
CA VAL A 80 3.90 0.81 -1.08
C VAL A 80 4.87 1.89 -0.63
N ILE A 81 5.61 2.49 -1.58
CA ILE A 81 6.52 3.60 -1.31
C ILE A 81 5.71 4.83 -0.86
N GLU A 82 4.61 5.14 -1.55
CA GLU A 82 3.69 6.22 -1.19
C GLU A 82 3.08 6.02 0.20
N ALA A 83 2.62 4.81 0.52
CA ALA A 83 2.09 4.47 1.84
C ALA A 83 3.15 4.59 2.94
N SER A 84 4.38 4.13 2.66
CA SER A 84 5.52 4.25 3.58
C SER A 84 5.91 5.72 3.81
N ALA A 85 5.98 6.53 2.76
CA ALA A 85 6.25 7.97 2.85
C ALA A 85 5.18 8.71 3.68
N ASN A 86 3.96 8.21 3.67
CA ASN A 86 2.85 8.73 4.45
C ASN A 86 2.86 8.24 5.93
N GLY A 87 3.84 7.44 6.33
CA GLY A 87 4.00 6.92 7.70
C GLY A 87 3.01 5.80 8.07
N LEU A 88 2.39 5.14 7.08
CA LEU A 88 1.46 4.05 7.34
C LEU A 88 2.18 2.77 7.73
N PRO A 89 1.63 1.99 8.67
CA PRO A 89 1.92 0.57 8.76
C PRO A 89 1.53 -0.13 7.46
N VAL A 90 2.44 -0.94 6.90
CA VAL A 90 2.25 -1.60 5.62
C VAL A 90 2.34 -3.11 5.80
N ILE A 91 1.30 -3.83 5.36
CA ILE A 91 1.25 -5.29 5.32
C ILE A 91 1.22 -5.75 3.87
N LEU A 92 2.17 -6.59 3.51
CA LEU A 92 2.35 -7.12 2.16
C LEU A 92 2.28 -8.65 2.15
N SER A 93 1.86 -9.20 1.03
CA SER A 93 2.05 -10.63 0.76
C SER A 93 3.55 -10.94 0.60
N ASN A 94 3.98 -12.14 1.02
CA ASN A 94 5.33 -12.64 0.79
C ASN A 94 5.72 -12.76 -0.70
N ASN A 95 4.74 -12.68 -1.59
CA ASN A 95 4.93 -12.75 -3.04
C ASN A 95 5.27 -11.38 -3.68
N VAL A 96 5.37 -10.34 -2.86
CA VAL A 96 5.91 -9.03 -3.26
C VAL A 96 7.43 -9.05 -3.08
N SER A 97 8.17 -8.50 -4.04
CA SER A 97 9.65 -8.41 -3.94
C SER A 97 10.07 -7.69 -2.66
N LYS A 98 11.09 -8.24 -1.99
CA LYS A 98 11.66 -7.64 -0.78
C LYS A 98 12.39 -6.32 -1.04
N GLU A 99 12.77 -6.06 -2.29
CA GLU A 99 13.44 -4.83 -2.71
C GLU A 99 12.62 -3.56 -2.44
N VAL A 100 11.28 -3.69 -2.36
CA VAL A 100 10.40 -2.56 -2.00
C VAL A 100 10.55 -2.13 -0.55
N ASN A 101 11.23 -2.92 0.32
CA ASN A 101 11.41 -2.62 1.75
C ASN A 101 12.51 -1.59 2.01
N LEU A 102 12.42 -0.43 1.39
CA LEU A 102 13.39 0.66 1.47
C LEU A 102 13.47 1.29 2.88
N THR A 103 12.38 1.23 3.63
CA THR A 103 12.30 1.77 5.00
C THR A 103 12.75 0.78 6.08
N GLY A 104 12.81 -0.52 5.75
CA GLY A 104 13.09 -1.61 6.69
C GLY A 104 11.90 -1.95 7.62
N LYS A 105 10.73 -1.35 7.42
CA LYS A 105 9.57 -1.43 8.33
C LYS A 105 8.36 -2.15 7.73
N LEU A 106 8.49 -2.83 6.59
CA LEU A 106 7.37 -3.50 5.93
C LEU A 106 7.12 -4.90 6.50
N ASN A 107 5.85 -5.23 6.74
CA ASN A 107 5.43 -6.55 7.22
C ASN A 107 5.06 -7.46 6.06
N PHE A 108 5.87 -8.48 5.81
CA PHE A 108 5.63 -9.47 4.75
C PHE A 108 5.01 -10.74 5.34
N ILE A 109 3.82 -11.10 4.89
CA ILE A 109 3.05 -12.21 5.43
C ILE A 109 2.56 -13.11 4.30
N GLU A 110 2.59 -14.42 4.50
CA GLU A 110 1.97 -15.34 3.56
C GLU A 110 0.46 -15.08 3.40
N LEU A 111 -0.11 -15.43 2.25
CA LEU A 111 -1.54 -15.28 1.98
C LEU A 111 -2.40 -16.26 2.80
N ASN A 112 -2.34 -16.13 4.12
CA ASN A 112 -3.11 -16.85 5.11
C ASN A 112 -4.02 -15.89 5.88
N ILE A 113 -5.32 -16.12 5.84
CA ILE A 113 -6.32 -15.21 6.41
C ILE A 113 -6.11 -15.01 7.92
N GLU A 114 -5.84 -16.08 8.68
CA GLU A 114 -5.69 -16.00 10.13
C GLU A 114 -4.44 -15.20 10.53
N LYS A 115 -3.34 -15.37 9.80
CA LYS A 115 -2.11 -14.60 10.01
C LYS A 115 -2.34 -13.12 9.74
N TRP A 116 -3.05 -12.77 8.66
CA TRP A 116 -3.39 -11.37 8.37
C TRP A 116 -4.31 -10.75 9.43
N VAL A 117 -5.33 -11.50 9.88
CA VAL A 117 -6.23 -11.05 10.96
C VAL A 117 -5.45 -10.81 12.25
N LYS A 118 -4.54 -11.73 12.61
CA LYS A 118 -3.68 -11.59 13.81
C LYS A 118 -2.80 -10.36 13.69
N GLU A 119 -2.10 -10.20 12.58
CA GLU A 119 -1.19 -9.08 12.35
C GLU A 119 -1.92 -7.74 12.40
N ILE A 120 -3.01 -7.57 11.65
CA ILE A 120 -3.78 -6.31 11.67
C ILE A 120 -4.25 -5.95 13.08
N LYS A 121 -4.63 -6.94 13.89
CA LYS A 121 -5.07 -6.72 15.28
C LYS A 121 -3.93 -6.37 16.23
N SER A 122 -2.72 -6.85 15.97
CA SER A 122 -1.54 -6.63 16.81
C SER A 122 -0.81 -5.32 16.52
N LEU A 123 -1.10 -4.68 15.37
CA LEU A 123 -0.46 -3.42 15.02
C LEU A 123 -0.75 -2.35 16.06
N GLN A 124 0.31 -1.75 16.55
CA GLN A 124 0.26 -0.51 17.32
C GLN A 124 0.35 0.67 16.35
N LEU A 125 -0.57 1.60 16.46
CA LEU A 125 -0.50 2.84 15.70
C LEU A 125 0.54 3.73 16.36
N LEU A 126 1.66 3.94 15.66
CA LEU A 126 2.75 4.81 16.06
C LEU A 126 2.42 6.29 15.75
N ASP A 127 3.27 7.20 16.22
CA ASP A 127 3.21 8.59 15.78
C ASP A 127 3.47 8.68 14.28
N ARG A 128 2.40 8.81 13.54
CA ARG A 128 2.42 8.82 12.08
C ARG A 128 3.24 9.96 11.50
N CYS A 129 3.27 11.12 12.17
CA CYS A 129 4.05 12.26 11.70
C CYS A 129 5.54 11.96 11.82
N GLN A 130 5.96 11.33 12.91
CA GLN A 130 7.35 10.92 13.10
C GLN A 130 7.72 9.81 12.11
N GLU A 131 6.87 8.78 11.96
CA GLU A 131 7.08 7.70 10.99
C GLU A 131 7.20 8.22 9.54
N SER A 132 6.38 9.20 9.16
CA SER A 132 6.45 9.83 7.84
C SER A 132 7.78 10.55 7.62
N ARG A 133 8.28 11.30 8.60
CA ARG A 133 9.58 11.98 8.51
C ARG A 133 10.72 10.98 8.32
N ASP A 134 10.83 10.01 9.22
CA ASP A 134 11.87 8.98 9.19
C ASP A 134 11.86 8.18 7.88
N ASN A 135 10.68 7.83 7.39
CA ASN A 135 10.53 7.07 6.17
C ASN A 135 10.91 7.91 4.93
N LYS A 136 10.55 9.19 4.88
CA LYS A 136 10.93 10.09 3.77
C LYS A 136 12.44 10.26 3.67
N GLU A 137 13.15 10.40 4.79
CA GLU A 137 14.61 10.45 4.80
C GLU A 137 15.22 9.18 4.21
N LYS A 138 14.76 7.99 4.64
CA LYS A 138 15.22 6.71 4.10
C LYS A 138 14.91 6.56 2.61
N LEU A 139 13.73 6.96 2.17
CA LEU A 139 13.34 6.91 0.76
C LEU A 139 14.21 7.85 -0.08
N ALA A 140 14.49 9.06 0.39
CA ALA A 140 15.39 10.00 -0.28
C ALA A 140 16.82 9.44 -0.42
N MET A 141 17.35 8.76 0.62
CA MET A 141 18.64 8.09 0.58
C MET A 141 18.67 6.94 -0.45
N ASN A 142 17.53 6.34 -0.76
CA ASN A 142 17.37 5.29 -1.77
C ASN A 142 16.95 5.82 -3.16
N GLY A 143 17.08 7.13 -3.41
CA GLY A 143 16.82 7.71 -4.73
C GLY A 143 15.34 8.02 -5.03
N TYR A 144 14.49 8.10 -4.01
CA TYR A 144 13.06 8.44 -4.17
C TYR A 144 12.76 9.89 -3.79
N ASP A 145 13.71 10.80 -4.04
CA ASP A 145 13.52 12.24 -3.95
C ASP A 145 13.63 12.86 -5.35
N ILE A 146 12.49 13.29 -5.89
CA ILE A 146 12.43 13.82 -7.26
C ILE A 146 13.27 15.08 -7.44
N LEU A 147 13.37 15.94 -6.42
CA LEU A 147 14.15 17.18 -6.50
C LEU A 147 15.64 16.88 -6.59
N LYS A 148 16.13 15.93 -5.76
CA LYS A 148 17.51 15.47 -5.81
C LYS A 148 17.82 14.78 -7.14
N ASN A 149 16.98 13.84 -7.55
CA ASN A 149 17.17 13.08 -8.79
C ASN A 149 17.20 13.99 -10.03
N ASN A 150 16.35 15.04 -10.07
CA ASN A 150 16.37 16.01 -11.17
C ASN A 150 17.68 16.79 -11.22
N ASN A 151 18.23 17.19 -10.07
CA ASN A 151 19.52 17.86 -10.01
C ASN A 151 20.66 16.96 -10.45
N ASP A 152 20.69 15.71 -9.96
CA ASP A 152 21.69 14.72 -10.35
C ASP A 152 21.64 14.45 -11.86
N LEU A 153 20.45 14.30 -12.44
CA LEU A 153 20.25 14.12 -13.88
C LEU A 153 20.72 15.35 -14.67
N TYR A 154 20.41 16.54 -14.19
CA TYR A 154 20.86 17.79 -14.83
C TYR A 154 22.40 17.88 -14.89
N GLU A 155 23.11 17.55 -13.82
CA GLU A 155 24.58 17.55 -13.81
C GLU A 155 25.18 16.52 -14.78
N VAL A 156 24.57 15.30 -14.87
CA VAL A 156 24.98 14.30 -15.88
C VAL A 156 24.85 14.83 -17.31
N TYR A 157 23.74 15.49 -17.65
CA TYR A 157 23.57 16.09 -18.98
C TYR A 157 24.55 17.23 -19.24
N LYS A 158 24.80 18.06 -18.25
CA LYS A 158 25.73 19.19 -18.35
C LYS A 158 27.18 18.70 -18.56
N GLU A 159 27.60 17.63 -17.93
CA GLU A 159 28.88 17.00 -18.13
C GLU A 159 29.02 16.44 -19.56
N SER A 160 27.98 15.70 -20.03
CA SER A 160 27.99 15.14 -21.39
C SER A 160 28.00 16.16 -22.53
N MET A 161 27.58 17.42 -22.25
CA MET A 161 27.65 18.52 -23.24
C MET A 161 28.99 19.22 -23.28
N ARG A 162 29.93 18.89 -22.37
CA ARG A 162 31.27 19.50 -22.32
C ARG A 162 32.35 18.67 -23.06
N GLU A 163 31.98 17.45 -23.48
CA GLU A 163 32.74 16.57 -24.36
C GLU A 163 32.39 16.83 -25.83
#